data_1c22ab992e7ed95889ef3576d5da5937
#
_entry.id   1c22ab992e7ed95889ef3576d5da5937
#
_cell.length_a   1.000
_cell.length_b   1.000
_cell.length_c   1.000
_cell.angle_alpha   90.00
_cell.angle_beta   90.00
_cell.angle_gamma   90.00
#
_symmetry.space_group_name_H-M   'P 1'
#
loop_
_entity.id
_entity.type
_entity.pdbx_description
1 polymer ?
#
loop_
_entity_poly.entity_id
_entity_poly.type
_entity_poly.pdbx_seq_one_letter_code
_entity_poly.pdbx_strand_id
1 'polypeptide(L)'
;MILFVSDAFVEQYQGGAELTTEAIIEASYYPINKILSTQVTVEIMEKHKDSYWIFGNFSNLNKQCIIYALKNLDYSVIEYDYKYCKYRSAKKHIEIEGGCNCATSTHGKLIATFYARSKTNFWMSKKQLEKYQQLYPFLTDDKNVVLSSVFNKSTLEYLSNLDTKKKNNKWIILDSPSWIKGKDAAVQYAKKHDLEYELVWGLGYQQLLNKLASSKGLIFLPLGADTCPRLVIEAKLLGCEVISNENVQHMEESWSKTKESTFSYLFTSGSRFWSKIEEIAAKNLYFRPKKAKKGPNFNIIVPFYNTQAWIGKCINSLKKQHYKSFKCHLIDDISTDDSYKAALEAIGDDKRFKITKNSKKSYALGNIVKEINEMRCDDEEVIIIIDGDDWLASSYSLDTLADVYNKENCLMTYGSYVYNPSGARGV
;
A
#
# COMPACT_ATOMS: atom_id res chain seq x y z
N MET A 1 -13.57 -9.77 -12.13
CA MET A 1 -12.75 -10.69 -11.30
C MET A 1 -11.30 -10.27 -11.42
N ILE A 2 -10.50 -10.42 -10.36
CA ILE A 2 -9.06 -10.15 -10.40
C ILE A 2 -8.30 -11.46 -10.30
N LEU A 3 -7.33 -11.66 -11.19
CA LEU A 3 -6.37 -12.75 -11.08
C LEU A 3 -5.03 -12.19 -10.63
N PHE A 4 -4.51 -12.73 -9.53
CA PHE A 4 -3.20 -12.34 -8.99
C PHE A 4 -2.20 -13.46 -9.24
N VAL A 5 -1.19 -13.18 -10.05
CA VAL A 5 -0.15 -14.13 -10.45
C VAL A 5 1.10 -13.91 -9.60
N SER A 6 1.63 -14.98 -9.00
CA SER A 6 2.91 -14.94 -8.28
C SER A 6 3.67 -16.26 -8.43
N ASP A 7 5.00 -16.23 -8.28
CA ASP A 7 5.85 -17.43 -8.27
C ASP A 7 5.60 -18.29 -7.03
N ALA A 8 5.24 -17.64 -5.90
CA ALA A 8 4.81 -18.26 -4.65
C ALA A 8 3.87 -17.33 -3.90
N PHE A 9 3.06 -17.87 -3.02
CA PHE A 9 2.27 -17.18 -2.02
C PHE A 9 2.71 -17.61 -0.62
N VAL A 10 2.18 -16.99 0.44
CA VAL A 10 2.57 -17.28 1.83
C VAL A 10 2.33 -18.74 2.25
N GLU A 11 1.43 -19.45 1.56
CA GLU A 11 1.16 -20.85 1.77
C GLU A 11 2.33 -21.77 1.32
N GLN A 12 3.16 -21.31 0.36
CA GLN A 12 4.33 -22.04 -0.12
C GLN A 12 5.63 -21.54 0.52
N TYR A 13 5.75 -20.21 0.71
CA TYR A 13 6.96 -19.59 1.24
C TYR A 13 6.66 -18.26 1.90
N GLN A 14 7.27 -17.96 3.04
CA GLN A 14 7.08 -16.72 3.79
C GLN A 14 8.28 -15.78 3.66
N GLY A 15 8.53 -15.30 2.46
CA GLY A 15 9.53 -14.27 2.18
C GLY A 15 8.93 -12.86 2.12
N GLY A 16 9.79 -11.86 1.95
CA GLY A 16 9.36 -10.45 1.92
C GLY A 16 8.40 -10.12 0.77
N ALA A 17 8.58 -10.74 -0.39
CA ALA A 17 7.70 -10.55 -1.55
C ALA A 17 6.32 -11.19 -1.32
N GLU A 18 6.30 -12.42 -0.76
CA GLU A 18 5.08 -13.16 -0.48
C GLU A 18 4.26 -12.49 0.63
N LEU A 19 4.90 -12.03 1.71
CA LEU A 19 4.25 -11.26 2.78
C LEU A 19 3.70 -9.91 2.26
N THR A 20 4.40 -9.25 1.34
CA THR A 20 3.90 -8.03 0.69
C THR A 20 2.71 -8.33 -0.21
N THR A 21 2.79 -9.40 -1.01
CA THR A 21 1.69 -9.88 -1.85
C THR A 21 0.45 -10.20 -1.02
N GLU A 22 0.60 -10.93 0.09
CA GLU A 22 -0.51 -11.27 0.97
C GLU A 22 -1.15 -10.03 1.58
N ALA A 23 -0.34 -9.08 2.06
CA ALA A 23 -0.84 -7.82 2.60
C ALA A 23 -1.63 -6.99 1.56
N ILE A 24 -1.22 -7.03 0.28
CA ILE A 24 -1.98 -6.43 -0.82
C ILE A 24 -3.31 -7.16 -1.01
N ILE A 25 -3.30 -8.49 -1.02
CA ILE A 25 -4.50 -9.31 -1.22
C ILE A 25 -5.49 -9.13 -0.07
N GLU A 26 -5.02 -9.15 1.17
CA GLU A 26 -5.85 -8.92 2.36
C GLU A 26 -6.47 -7.51 2.39
N ALA A 27 -5.74 -6.50 1.89
CA ALA A 27 -6.26 -5.14 1.79
C ALA A 27 -7.30 -4.97 0.67
N SER A 28 -7.57 -6.01 -0.11
CA SER A 28 -8.54 -5.98 -1.21
C SER A 28 -9.97 -6.15 -0.73
N TYR A 29 -10.84 -5.32 -1.25
CA TYR A 29 -12.30 -5.53 -1.16
C TYR A 29 -12.85 -6.38 -2.32
N TYR A 30 -11.98 -6.70 -3.29
CA TYR A 30 -12.33 -7.48 -4.48
C TYR A 30 -12.04 -8.96 -4.25
N PRO A 31 -12.86 -9.87 -4.78
CA PRO A 31 -12.50 -11.28 -4.82
C PRO A 31 -11.27 -11.46 -5.73
N ILE A 32 -10.22 -12.01 -5.16
CA ILE A 32 -8.97 -12.29 -5.84
C ILE A 32 -8.80 -13.78 -5.99
N ASN A 33 -8.49 -14.22 -7.20
CA ASN A 33 -8.04 -15.57 -7.46
C ASN A 33 -6.52 -15.60 -7.56
N LYS A 34 -5.88 -16.27 -6.61
CA LYS A 34 -4.44 -16.55 -6.60
C LYS A 34 -4.13 -17.62 -7.64
N ILE A 35 -3.09 -17.41 -8.45
CA ILE A 35 -2.62 -18.39 -9.42
C ILE A 35 -1.09 -18.37 -9.45
N LEU A 36 -0.46 -19.53 -9.31
CA LEU A 36 0.99 -19.64 -9.43
C LEU A 36 1.43 -19.36 -10.87
N SER A 37 2.51 -18.61 -11.05
CA SER A 37 3.02 -18.24 -12.38
C SER A 37 3.32 -19.47 -13.26
N THR A 38 3.73 -20.58 -12.66
CA THR A 38 3.95 -21.87 -13.33
C THR A 38 2.67 -22.55 -13.80
N GLN A 39 1.52 -22.19 -13.24
CA GLN A 39 0.21 -22.76 -13.61
C GLN A 39 -0.52 -21.93 -14.67
N VAL A 40 -0.01 -20.72 -14.96
CA VAL A 40 -0.62 -19.86 -15.97
C VAL A 40 -0.32 -20.39 -17.37
N THR A 41 -1.37 -20.63 -18.15
CA THR A 41 -1.29 -21.01 -19.57
C THR A 41 -2.03 -19.98 -20.44
N VAL A 42 -1.78 -20.03 -21.76
CA VAL A 42 -2.47 -19.16 -22.71
C VAL A 42 -3.98 -19.43 -22.71
N GLU A 43 -4.38 -20.71 -22.53
CA GLU A 43 -5.80 -21.11 -22.45
C GLU A 43 -6.50 -20.52 -21.24
N ILE A 44 -5.82 -20.48 -20.09
CA ILE A 44 -6.33 -19.83 -18.87
C ILE A 44 -6.45 -18.33 -19.11
N MET A 45 -5.46 -17.71 -19.74
CA MET A 45 -5.51 -16.28 -20.08
C MET A 45 -6.64 -15.94 -21.03
N GLU A 46 -6.85 -16.75 -22.07
CA GLU A 46 -7.96 -16.59 -23.02
C GLU A 46 -9.32 -16.70 -22.33
N LYS A 47 -9.50 -17.72 -21.49
CA LYS A 47 -10.72 -17.94 -20.71
C LYS A 47 -11.06 -16.76 -19.80
N HIS A 48 -10.04 -16.05 -19.31
CA HIS A 48 -10.16 -14.95 -18.37
C HIS A 48 -9.68 -13.61 -18.95
N LYS A 49 -9.72 -13.42 -20.25
CA LYS A 49 -9.22 -12.21 -20.93
C LYS A 49 -9.93 -10.93 -20.51
N ASP A 50 -11.20 -11.00 -20.15
CA ASP A 50 -12.00 -9.87 -19.69
C ASP A 50 -11.80 -9.57 -18.18
N SER A 51 -10.98 -10.34 -17.49
CA SER A 51 -10.61 -10.11 -16.09
C SER A 51 -9.44 -9.14 -15.99
N TYR A 52 -9.29 -8.51 -14.83
CA TYR A 52 -8.09 -7.72 -14.56
C TYR A 52 -6.98 -8.60 -13.98
N TRP A 53 -5.78 -8.47 -14.49
CA TRP A 53 -4.63 -9.27 -14.08
C TRP A 53 -3.63 -8.42 -13.29
N ILE A 54 -3.10 -8.98 -12.20
CA ILE A 54 -2.01 -8.39 -11.43
C ILE A 54 -0.87 -9.39 -11.44
N PHE A 55 0.26 -9.02 -12.02
CA PHE A 55 1.47 -9.81 -12.02
C PHE A 55 2.39 -9.33 -10.90
N GLY A 56 2.48 -10.09 -9.82
CA GLY A 56 3.42 -9.87 -8.74
C GLY A 56 4.80 -10.43 -9.08
N ASN A 57 5.28 -11.43 -8.33
CA ASN A 57 6.50 -12.13 -8.72
C ASN A 57 6.18 -13.15 -9.84
N PHE A 58 6.70 -12.93 -11.04
CA PHE A 58 6.36 -13.71 -12.23
C PHE A 58 7.58 -14.25 -13.00
N SER A 59 8.68 -14.50 -12.30
CA SER A 59 9.94 -14.96 -12.93
C SER A 59 9.82 -16.31 -13.63
N ASN A 60 8.87 -17.14 -13.16
CA ASN A 60 8.59 -18.48 -13.73
C ASN A 60 7.47 -18.46 -14.78
N LEU A 61 6.93 -17.30 -15.13
CA LEU A 61 5.88 -17.18 -16.13
C LEU A 61 6.44 -17.51 -17.53
N ASN A 62 5.72 -18.36 -18.27
CA ASN A 62 6.11 -18.75 -19.62
C ASN A 62 6.14 -17.51 -20.55
N LYS A 63 7.15 -17.42 -21.41
CA LYS A 63 7.29 -16.32 -22.37
C LYS A 63 6.10 -16.18 -23.30
N GLN A 64 5.45 -17.28 -23.70
CA GLN A 64 4.24 -17.24 -24.52
C GLN A 64 3.09 -16.56 -23.78
N CYS A 65 2.96 -16.77 -22.47
CA CYS A 65 1.98 -16.09 -21.63
C CYS A 65 2.27 -14.59 -21.52
N ILE A 66 3.54 -14.19 -21.40
CA ILE A 66 3.93 -12.76 -21.44
C ILE A 66 3.51 -12.14 -22.79
N ILE A 67 3.82 -12.82 -23.91
CA ILE A 67 3.47 -12.32 -25.25
C ILE A 67 1.95 -12.24 -25.44
N TYR A 68 1.21 -13.24 -24.92
CA TYR A 68 -0.25 -13.22 -24.97
C TYR A 68 -0.82 -12.03 -24.15
N ALA A 69 -0.33 -11.83 -22.93
CA ALA A 69 -0.76 -10.74 -22.07
C ALA A 69 -0.53 -9.36 -22.69
N LEU A 70 0.63 -9.15 -23.32
CA LEU A 70 0.95 -7.92 -24.06
C LEU A 70 -0.11 -7.50 -25.09
N LYS A 71 -0.79 -8.48 -25.70
CA LYS A 71 -1.72 -8.28 -26.82
C LYS A 71 -3.17 -8.22 -26.36
N ASN A 72 -3.52 -8.96 -25.30
CA ASN A 72 -4.90 -9.35 -25.05
C ASN A 72 -5.40 -9.00 -23.64
N LEU A 73 -4.54 -8.67 -22.68
CA LEU A 73 -4.96 -8.49 -21.30
C LEU A 73 -4.86 -7.04 -20.84
N ASP A 74 -5.74 -6.67 -19.91
CA ASP A 74 -5.60 -5.52 -19.06
C ASP A 74 -4.91 -5.94 -17.75
N TYR A 75 -3.75 -5.36 -17.46
CA TYR A 75 -2.94 -5.80 -16.31
C TYR A 75 -2.09 -4.69 -15.69
N SER A 76 -1.72 -4.94 -14.44
CA SER A 76 -0.69 -4.20 -13.71
C SER A 76 0.43 -5.13 -13.26
N VAL A 77 1.58 -4.55 -12.97
CA VAL A 77 2.78 -5.30 -12.57
C VAL A 77 3.32 -4.77 -11.25
N ILE A 78 3.78 -5.68 -10.38
CA ILE A 78 4.56 -5.34 -9.18
C ILE A 78 5.98 -5.90 -9.39
N GLU A 79 6.96 -5.02 -9.40
CA GLU A 79 8.36 -5.41 -9.59
C GLU A 79 9.08 -5.48 -8.25
N TYR A 80 9.33 -6.70 -7.77
CA TYR A 80 10.01 -6.93 -6.49
C TYR A 80 11.54 -6.85 -6.56
N ASP A 81 12.11 -7.08 -7.75
CA ASP A 81 13.57 -7.16 -7.97
C ASP A 81 13.99 -6.60 -9.33
N TYR A 82 14.81 -7.31 -10.11
CA TYR A 82 15.32 -6.85 -11.40
C TYR A 82 15.12 -7.92 -12.49
N LYS A 83 13.87 -8.20 -12.84
CA LYS A 83 13.49 -9.28 -13.79
C LYS A 83 14.01 -9.10 -15.21
N TYR A 84 14.51 -7.91 -15.59
CA TYR A 84 15.19 -7.75 -16.87
C TYR A 84 16.49 -8.57 -16.95
N CYS A 85 17.09 -8.88 -15.81
CA CYS A 85 18.29 -9.70 -15.71
C CYS A 85 17.95 -11.14 -15.37
N LYS A 86 18.53 -12.12 -16.07
CA LYS A 86 18.34 -13.55 -15.83
C LYS A 86 18.68 -14.01 -14.41
N TYR A 87 19.60 -13.28 -13.74
CA TYR A 87 19.94 -13.53 -12.34
C TYR A 87 19.12 -12.67 -11.35
N ARG A 88 18.20 -11.85 -11.86
CA ARG A 88 17.44 -10.88 -11.05
C ARG A 88 18.32 -9.87 -10.28
N SER A 89 19.60 -9.81 -10.65
CA SER A 89 20.62 -8.92 -10.11
C SER A 89 21.74 -8.75 -11.14
N ALA A 90 21.95 -7.53 -11.61
CA ALA A 90 23.05 -7.24 -12.53
C ALA A 90 24.42 -7.52 -11.88
N LYS A 91 24.55 -7.21 -10.57
CA LYS A 91 25.79 -7.46 -9.83
C LYS A 91 26.14 -8.94 -9.80
N LYS A 92 25.18 -9.80 -9.45
CA LYS A 92 25.36 -11.25 -9.47
C LYS A 92 25.74 -11.77 -10.88
N HIS A 93 25.11 -11.21 -11.90
CA HIS A 93 25.40 -11.58 -13.26
C HIS A 93 26.86 -11.25 -13.63
N ILE A 94 27.31 -10.04 -13.25
CA ILE A 94 28.70 -9.60 -13.48
C ILE A 94 29.70 -10.50 -12.73
N GLU A 95 29.41 -10.84 -11.48
CA GLU A 95 30.27 -11.72 -10.67
C GLU A 95 30.41 -13.12 -11.26
N ILE A 96 29.33 -13.67 -11.86
CA ILE A 96 29.33 -15.04 -12.41
C ILE A 96 29.86 -15.08 -13.85
N GLU A 97 29.51 -14.11 -14.69
CA GLU A 97 29.76 -14.14 -16.14
C GLU A 97 30.64 -13.00 -16.65
N GLY A 98 31.19 -12.16 -15.74
CA GLY A 98 32.08 -11.05 -16.11
C GLY A 98 31.37 -9.82 -16.68
N GLY A 99 30.07 -9.88 -16.95
CA GLY A 99 29.29 -8.77 -17.50
C GLY A 99 27.79 -8.99 -17.48
N CYS A 100 27.01 -7.90 -17.61
CA CYS A 100 25.56 -7.99 -17.71
C CYS A 100 25.04 -7.17 -18.90
N ASN A 101 24.68 -7.85 -19.97
CA ASN A 101 24.05 -7.27 -21.17
C ASN A 101 22.54 -7.55 -21.25
N CYS A 102 21.92 -8.00 -20.15
CA CYS A 102 20.53 -8.42 -20.14
C CYS A 102 19.55 -7.33 -20.58
N ALA A 103 19.84 -6.07 -20.28
CA ALA A 103 18.96 -4.95 -20.65
C ALA A 103 18.71 -4.85 -22.17
N THR A 104 19.72 -5.16 -22.99
CA THR A 104 19.62 -5.12 -24.45
C THR A 104 19.26 -6.47 -25.08
N SER A 105 19.22 -7.54 -24.27
CA SER A 105 18.86 -8.89 -24.71
C SER A 105 17.37 -8.98 -25.09
N THR A 106 17.02 -10.03 -25.84
CA THR A 106 15.60 -10.34 -26.15
C THR A 106 14.75 -10.49 -24.90
N HIS A 107 15.28 -11.12 -23.84
CA HIS A 107 14.57 -11.24 -22.55
C HIS A 107 14.36 -9.88 -21.91
N GLY A 108 15.40 -9.06 -21.75
CA GLY A 108 15.26 -7.74 -21.13
C GLY A 108 14.32 -6.81 -21.91
N LYS A 109 14.38 -6.83 -23.23
CA LYS A 109 13.45 -6.08 -24.09
C LYS A 109 12.00 -6.56 -23.93
N LEU A 110 11.78 -7.88 -23.83
CA LEU A 110 10.44 -8.44 -23.59
C LEU A 110 9.87 -7.97 -22.25
N ILE A 111 10.68 -8.06 -21.18
CA ILE A 111 10.28 -7.60 -19.83
C ILE A 111 10.01 -6.08 -19.83
N ALA A 112 10.87 -5.27 -20.46
CA ALA A 112 10.65 -3.83 -20.55
C ALA A 112 9.36 -3.49 -21.32
N THR A 113 9.07 -4.23 -22.41
CA THR A 113 7.82 -4.08 -23.17
C THR A 113 6.62 -4.47 -22.30
N PHE A 114 6.76 -5.48 -21.46
CA PHE A 114 5.70 -5.91 -20.53
C PHE A 114 5.35 -4.80 -19.54
N TYR A 115 6.34 -4.09 -18.98
CA TYR A 115 6.08 -2.90 -18.16
C TYR A 115 5.49 -1.74 -18.95
N ALA A 116 5.98 -1.47 -20.15
CA ALA A 116 5.47 -0.38 -20.98
C ALA A 116 3.99 -0.55 -21.37
N ARG A 117 3.54 -1.79 -21.56
CA ARG A 117 2.15 -2.12 -21.94
C ARG A 117 1.21 -2.27 -20.75
N SER A 118 1.73 -2.43 -19.54
CA SER A 118 0.90 -2.48 -18.33
C SER A 118 0.07 -1.21 -18.16
N LYS A 119 -1.02 -1.30 -17.43
CA LYS A 119 -1.80 -0.12 -17.02
C LYS A 119 -1.07 0.67 -15.94
N THR A 120 -0.37 -0.01 -15.03
CA THR A 120 0.45 0.59 -13.97
C THR A 120 1.53 -0.40 -13.54
N ASN A 121 2.70 0.14 -13.20
CA ASN A 121 3.80 -0.58 -12.57
C ASN A 121 3.99 -0.08 -11.14
N PHE A 122 4.11 -1.01 -10.21
CA PHE A 122 4.42 -0.72 -8.82
C PHE A 122 5.85 -1.15 -8.51
N TRP A 123 6.64 -0.22 -7.98
CA TRP A 123 8.05 -0.38 -7.69
C TRP A 123 8.30 -0.39 -6.19
N MET A 124 9.27 -1.18 -5.76
CA MET A 124 9.59 -1.30 -4.33
C MET A 124 10.40 -0.13 -3.79
N SER A 125 11.07 0.63 -4.65
CA SER A 125 11.82 1.83 -4.26
C SER A 125 11.98 2.80 -5.42
N LYS A 126 12.24 4.06 -5.09
CA LYS A 126 12.54 5.09 -6.08
C LYS A 126 13.82 4.75 -6.87
N LYS A 127 14.87 4.28 -6.19
CA LYS A 127 16.12 3.84 -6.84
C LYS A 127 15.90 2.70 -7.83
N GLN A 128 14.97 1.77 -7.53
CA GLN A 128 14.61 0.70 -8.47
C GLN A 128 13.97 1.27 -9.73
N LEU A 129 12.98 2.15 -9.60
CA LEU A 129 12.33 2.82 -10.72
C LEU A 129 13.35 3.60 -11.57
N GLU A 130 14.16 4.45 -10.95
CA GLU A 130 15.20 5.24 -11.62
C GLU A 130 16.15 4.34 -12.41
N LYS A 131 16.53 3.19 -11.85
CA LYS A 131 17.38 2.21 -12.56
C LYS A 131 16.71 1.66 -13.81
N TYR A 132 15.42 1.33 -13.73
CA TYR A 132 14.67 0.87 -14.90
C TYR A 132 14.47 1.97 -15.93
N GLN A 133 14.24 3.22 -15.54
CA GLN A 133 14.12 4.36 -16.45
C GLN A 133 15.44 4.71 -17.13
N GLN A 134 16.58 4.56 -16.44
CA GLN A 134 17.91 4.68 -17.05
C GLN A 134 18.15 3.63 -18.14
N LEU A 135 17.71 2.39 -17.92
CA LEU A 135 17.86 1.30 -18.88
C LEU A 135 16.84 1.38 -20.02
N TYR A 136 15.65 1.89 -19.73
CA TYR A 136 14.49 1.92 -20.62
C TYR A 136 13.78 3.29 -20.52
N PRO A 137 14.28 4.33 -21.20
CA PRO A 137 13.77 5.70 -21.08
C PRO A 137 12.32 5.89 -21.50
N PHE A 138 11.71 4.90 -22.15
CA PHE A 138 10.30 4.91 -22.53
C PHE A 138 9.35 4.54 -21.37
N LEU A 139 9.89 4.16 -20.20
CA LEU A 139 9.08 3.95 -18.99
C LEU A 139 8.85 5.30 -18.31
N THR A 140 7.85 6.03 -18.79
CA THR A 140 7.47 7.37 -18.31
C THR A 140 6.74 7.32 -16.97
N ASP A 141 6.66 8.47 -16.27
CA ASP A 141 6.19 8.53 -14.87
C ASP A 141 4.69 8.33 -14.68
N ASP A 142 3.88 8.52 -15.72
CA ASP A 142 2.41 8.46 -15.67
C ASP A 142 1.85 7.10 -15.21
N LYS A 143 2.59 6.01 -15.45
CA LYS A 143 2.21 4.63 -15.10
C LYS A 143 2.98 4.05 -13.93
N ASN A 144 3.95 4.78 -13.39
CA ASN A 144 4.87 4.25 -12.41
C ASN A 144 4.56 4.77 -11.01
N VAL A 145 4.39 3.85 -10.05
CA VAL A 145 4.09 4.16 -8.66
C VAL A 145 5.13 3.51 -7.76
N VAL A 146 5.81 4.29 -6.94
CA VAL A 146 6.67 3.74 -5.88
C VAL A 146 5.76 3.31 -4.73
N LEU A 147 5.63 2.00 -4.54
CA LEU A 147 4.72 1.40 -3.55
C LEU A 147 5.43 1.06 -2.24
N SER A 148 6.66 0.56 -2.30
CA SER A 148 7.39 -0.07 -1.20
C SER A 148 6.84 -1.44 -0.79
N SER A 149 7.37 -2.03 0.28
CA SER A 149 6.75 -3.20 0.91
C SER A 149 5.42 -2.83 1.56
N VAL A 150 4.43 -3.69 1.40
CA VAL A 150 3.10 -3.51 2.00
C VAL A 150 2.97 -4.39 3.24
N PHE A 151 2.40 -3.82 4.28
CA PHE A 151 2.13 -4.51 5.54
C PHE A 151 0.63 -4.54 5.79
N ASN A 152 0.12 -5.67 6.25
CA ASN A 152 -1.27 -5.73 6.70
C ASN A 152 -1.43 -5.07 8.08
N LYS A 153 -2.66 -4.65 8.39
CA LYS A 153 -2.95 -3.91 9.62
C LYS A 153 -2.59 -4.73 10.87
N SER A 154 -2.90 -6.03 10.87
CA SER A 154 -2.61 -6.92 12.01
C SER A 154 -1.11 -7.02 12.30
N THR A 155 -0.26 -7.06 11.29
CA THR A 155 1.20 -7.02 11.47
C THR A 155 1.66 -5.68 12.06
N LEU A 156 1.13 -4.55 11.58
CA LEU A 156 1.50 -3.23 12.09
C LEU A 156 1.05 -3.06 13.56
N GLU A 157 -0.14 -3.54 13.89
CA GLU A 157 -0.67 -3.57 15.26
C GLU A 157 0.21 -4.46 16.15
N TYR A 158 0.56 -5.66 15.70
CA TYR A 158 1.46 -6.55 16.41
C TYR A 158 2.81 -5.89 16.70
N LEU A 159 3.44 -5.28 15.69
CA LEU A 159 4.71 -4.55 15.85
C LEU A 159 4.59 -3.38 16.84
N SER A 160 3.46 -2.69 16.87
CA SER A 160 3.23 -1.56 17.80
C SER A 160 3.05 -2.00 19.24
N ASN A 161 2.53 -3.21 19.46
CA ASN A 161 2.23 -3.77 20.77
C ASN A 161 3.41 -4.56 21.40
N LEU A 162 4.47 -4.82 20.62
CA LEU A 162 5.65 -5.51 21.16
C LEU A 162 6.39 -4.66 22.18
N ASP A 163 6.77 -5.29 23.32
CA ASP A 163 7.61 -4.61 24.32
C ASP A 163 9.04 -4.42 23.79
N THR A 164 9.39 -3.17 23.59
CA THR A 164 10.73 -2.77 23.11
C THR A 164 11.58 -2.08 24.21
N LYS A 165 11.09 -2.03 25.46
CA LYS A 165 11.73 -1.31 26.56
C LYS A 165 12.98 -2.02 27.11
N LYS A 166 13.02 -3.36 27.00
CA LYS A 166 14.13 -4.18 27.50
C LYS A 166 14.94 -4.76 26.35
N LYS A 167 15.89 -3.98 25.83
CA LYS A 167 16.81 -4.46 24.79
C LYS A 167 18.10 -5.01 25.43
N ASN A 168 18.57 -6.13 24.87
CA ASN A 168 19.93 -6.64 25.17
C ASN A 168 20.96 -5.92 24.27
N ASN A 169 22.26 -6.22 24.46
CA ASN A 169 23.32 -5.60 23.66
C ASN A 169 23.63 -6.31 22.34
N LYS A 170 22.87 -7.36 21.99
CA LYS A 170 23.15 -8.17 20.79
C LYS A 170 22.58 -7.55 19.52
N TRP A 171 23.36 -7.64 18.47
CA TRP A 171 22.95 -7.33 17.13
C TRP A 171 22.45 -8.58 16.43
N ILE A 172 21.38 -8.48 15.69
CA ILE A 172 20.87 -9.56 14.85
C ILE A 172 21.52 -9.50 13.47
N ILE A 173 21.96 -10.65 13.00
CA ILE A 173 22.46 -10.87 11.64
C ILE A 173 21.65 -12.02 11.04
N LEU A 174 21.08 -11.82 9.85
CA LEU A 174 20.31 -12.86 9.17
C LEU A 174 21.25 -13.92 8.59
N ASP A 175 21.16 -15.15 9.08
CA ASP A 175 21.93 -16.31 8.61
C ASP A 175 21.28 -16.94 7.37
N SER A 176 20.98 -16.10 6.38
CA SER A 176 20.33 -16.55 5.14
C SER A 176 21.33 -17.24 4.20
N PRO A 177 20.93 -18.37 3.56
CA PRO A 177 21.74 -18.97 2.51
C PRO A 177 21.79 -18.12 1.23
N SER A 178 20.94 -17.11 1.13
CA SER A 178 20.92 -16.21 -0.03
C SER A 178 22.11 -15.26 0.03
N TRP A 179 22.99 -15.38 -0.95
CA TRP A 179 24.21 -14.56 -1.09
C TRP A 179 23.91 -13.04 -0.98
N ILE A 180 22.77 -12.61 -1.55
CA ILE A 180 22.42 -11.18 -1.59
C ILE A 180 22.24 -10.58 -0.19
N LYS A 181 21.86 -11.38 0.81
CA LYS A 181 21.59 -10.89 2.18
C LYS A 181 22.85 -10.48 2.96
N GLY A 182 24.04 -10.81 2.45
CA GLY A 182 25.31 -10.27 2.94
C GLY A 182 25.70 -10.73 4.34
N LYS A 183 25.36 -11.98 4.74
CA LYS A 183 25.71 -12.57 6.03
C LYS A 183 27.18 -12.36 6.37
N ASP A 184 28.09 -12.78 5.49
CA ASP A 184 29.54 -12.75 5.78
C ASP A 184 30.06 -11.32 5.93
N ALA A 185 29.57 -10.39 5.13
CA ALA A 185 29.90 -8.96 5.28
C ALA A 185 29.41 -8.40 6.63
N ALA A 186 28.20 -8.78 7.06
CA ALA A 186 27.66 -8.37 8.36
C ALA A 186 28.45 -8.95 9.54
N VAL A 187 28.85 -10.23 9.46
CA VAL A 187 29.71 -10.88 10.48
C VAL A 187 31.08 -10.24 10.54
N GLN A 188 31.71 -9.98 9.39
CA GLN A 188 32.99 -9.28 9.34
C GLN A 188 32.90 -7.87 9.93
N TYR A 189 31.83 -7.15 9.64
CA TYR A 189 31.57 -5.83 10.22
C TYR A 189 31.45 -5.92 11.75
N ALA A 190 30.64 -6.85 12.26
CA ALA A 190 30.44 -7.03 13.70
C ALA A 190 31.76 -7.33 14.41
N LYS A 191 32.57 -8.25 13.87
CA LYS A 191 33.91 -8.60 14.43
C LYS A 191 34.88 -7.42 14.41
N LYS A 192 34.92 -6.66 13.32
CA LYS A 192 35.79 -5.47 13.18
C LYS A 192 35.46 -4.38 14.18
N HIS A 193 34.19 -4.26 14.59
CA HIS A 193 33.73 -3.22 15.51
C HIS A 193 33.45 -3.76 16.93
N ASP A 194 33.87 -4.98 17.24
CA ASP A 194 33.68 -5.63 18.55
C ASP A 194 32.22 -5.61 19.03
N LEU A 195 31.28 -5.89 18.07
CA LEU A 195 29.86 -5.92 18.36
C LEU A 195 29.43 -7.34 18.73
N GLU A 196 28.71 -7.49 19.85
CA GLU A 196 28.07 -8.75 20.20
C GLU A 196 26.89 -9.03 19.24
N TYR A 197 26.90 -10.17 18.56
CA TYR A 197 25.87 -10.50 17.58
C TYR A 197 25.32 -11.92 17.72
N GLU A 198 24.15 -12.13 17.14
CA GLU A 198 23.50 -13.42 17.04
C GLU A 198 23.05 -13.67 15.61
N LEU A 199 23.36 -14.87 15.11
CA LEU A 199 22.90 -15.34 13.81
C LEU A 199 21.50 -15.92 13.93
N VAL A 200 20.57 -15.50 13.09
CA VAL A 200 19.18 -15.98 13.10
C VAL A 200 18.74 -16.47 11.71
N TRP A 201 18.18 -17.68 11.69
CA TRP A 201 17.63 -18.32 10.49
C TRP A 201 16.57 -19.36 10.88
N GLY A 202 15.60 -19.59 9.98
CA GLY A 202 14.57 -20.61 10.18
C GLY A 202 13.57 -20.34 11.28
N LEU A 203 13.55 -19.10 11.83
CA LEU A 203 12.54 -18.70 12.81
C LEU A 203 11.20 -18.44 12.13
N GLY A 204 10.11 -18.78 12.83
CA GLY A 204 8.78 -18.29 12.43
C GLY A 204 8.71 -16.76 12.49
N TYR A 205 7.85 -16.16 11.68
CA TYR A 205 7.79 -14.70 11.52
C TYR A 205 7.65 -13.94 12.86
N GLN A 206 6.72 -14.36 13.72
CA GLN A 206 6.54 -13.74 15.03
C GLN A 206 7.75 -13.93 15.95
N GLN A 207 8.41 -15.09 15.88
CA GLN A 207 9.65 -15.34 16.66
C GLN A 207 10.77 -14.40 16.23
N LEU A 208 10.91 -14.15 14.92
CA LEU A 208 11.88 -13.19 14.40
C LEU A 208 11.59 -11.78 14.89
N LEU A 209 10.32 -11.33 14.86
CA LEU A 209 9.93 -10.02 15.35
C LEU A 209 10.18 -9.85 16.86
N ASN A 210 9.86 -10.86 17.67
CA ASN A 210 10.16 -10.87 19.10
C ASN A 210 11.66 -10.79 19.37
N LYS A 211 12.47 -11.48 18.55
CA LYS A 211 13.92 -11.44 18.64
C LYS A 211 14.46 -10.05 18.34
N LEU A 212 13.99 -9.40 17.29
CA LEU A 212 14.33 -8.01 16.96
C LEU A 212 13.89 -7.05 18.08
N ALA A 213 12.67 -7.20 18.61
CA ALA A 213 12.15 -6.34 19.67
C ALA A 213 13.05 -6.32 20.91
N SER A 214 13.66 -7.47 21.25
CA SER A 214 14.56 -7.61 22.40
C SER A 214 16.04 -7.29 22.10
N SER A 215 16.41 -7.04 20.84
CA SER A 215 17.79 -6.85 20.41
C SER A 215 18.18 -5.38 20.30
N LYS A 216 19.47 -5.06 20.44
CA LYS A 216 20.00 -3.71 20.23
C LYS A 216 19.74 -3.22 18.82
N GLY A 217 20.03 -4.07 17.82
CA GLY A 217 19.93 -3.65 16.43
C GLY A 217 20.01 -4.79 15.42
N LEU A 218 20.01 -4.39 14.16
CA LEU A 218 20.14 -5.24 13.00
C LEU A 218 21.38 -4.82 12.19
N ILE A 219 22.24 -5.77 11.84
CA ILE A 219 23.31 -5.56 10.84
C ILE A 219 22.86 -6.26 9.55
N PHE A 220 22.58 -5.47 8.51
CA PHE A 220 22.11 -5.95 7.23
C PHE A 220 22.87 -5.28 6.10
N LEU A 221 23.87 -5.98 5.55
CA LEU A 221 24.82 -5.47 4.56
C LEU A 221 24.70 -6.25 3.24
N PRO A 222 23.58 -6.10 2.49
CA PRO A 222 23.36 -6.86 1.28
C PRO A 222 24.46 -6.61 0.25
N LEU A 223 24.86 -7.67 -0.49
CA LEU A 223 25.92 -7.62 -1.50
C LEU A 223 25.45 -7.04 -2.83
N GLY A 224 24.14 -6.97 -3.07
CA GLY A 224 23.53 -6.38 -4.24
C GLY A 224 22.26 -5.63 -3.87
N ALA A 225 21.66 -4.95 -4.85
CA ALA A 225 20.47 -4.15 -4.64
C ALA A 225 19.32 -4.98 -4.02
N ASP A 226 18.93 -4.63 -2.81
CA ASP A 226 17.74 -5.11 -2.12
C ASP A 226 16.73 -3.96 -2.09
N THR A 227 15.67 -4.09 -2.84
CA THR A 227 14.79 -2.98 -3.23
C THR A 227 14.04 -2.38 -2.05
N CYS A 228 13.46 -3.23 -1.19
CA CYS A 228 12.72 -2.81 0.00
C CYS A 228 12.63 -3.96 1.03
N PRO A 229 13.72 -4.34 1.68
CA PRO A 229 13.73 -5.46 2.62
C PRO A 229 12.87 -5.18 3.86
N ARG A 230 11.82 -5.99 4.04
CA ARG A 230 10.89 -5.92 5.18
C ARG A 230 11.61 -5.97 6.53
N LEU A 231 12.61 -6.83 6.64
CA LEU A 231 13.40 -7.01 7.88
C LEU A 231 14.00 -5.69 8.40
N VAL A 232 14.49 -4.84 7.49
CA VAL A 232 15.03 -3.52 7.83
C VAL A 232 13.93 -2.58 8.33
N ILE A 233 12.77 -2.62 7.68
CA ILE A 233 11.60 -1.84 8.08
C ILE A 233 11.10 -2.29 9.45
N GLU A 234 10.96 -3.59 9.66
CA GLU A 234 10.53 -4.21 10.92
C GLU A 234 11.48 -3.86 12.07
N ALA A 235 12.78 -3.94 11.84
CA ALA A 235 13.79 -3.53 12.82
C ALA A 235 13.64 -2.06 13.23
N LYS A 236 13.42 -1.16 12.28
CA LYS A 236 13.18 0.27 12.56
C LYS A 236 11.89 0.49 13.35
N LEU A 237 10.80 -0.16 12.97
CA LEU A 237 9.52 -0.06 13.70
C LEU A 237 9.63 -0.55 15.15
N LEU A 238 10.49 -1.54 15.39
CA LEU A 238 10.81 -2.07 16.71
C LEU A 238 11.88 -1.27 17.46
N GLY A 239 12.30 -0.12 16.92
CA GLY A 239 13.30 0.75 17.55
C GLY A 239 14.70 0.13 17.63
N CYS A 240 15.05 -0.77 16.70
CA CYS A 240 16.40 -1.28 16.55
C CYS A 240 17.30 -0.24 15.88
N GLU A 241 18.55 -0.15 16.31
CA GLU A 241 19.59 0.47 15.50
C GLU A 241 19.79 -0.37 14.23
N VAL A 242 20.00 0.28 13.09
CA VAL A 242 20.19 -0.43 11.81
C VAL A 242 21.52 -0.02 11.18
N ILE A 243 22.42 -1.00 11.04
CA ILE A 243 23.64 -0.87 10.24
C ILE A 243 23.37 -1.49 8.88
N SER A 244 23.41 -0.67 7.84
CA SER A 244 23.19 -1.11 6.46
C SER A 244 24.09 -0.37 5.47
N ASN A 245 24.00 -0.73 4.18
CA ASN A 245 24.73 -0.10 3.11
C ASN A 245 23.77 0.45 2.02
N GLU A 246 24.33 1.09 1.01
CA GLU A 246 23.62 1.72 -0.11
C GLU A 246 22.78 0.75 -0.96
N ASN A 247 23.00 -0.55 -0.81
CA ASN A 247 22.20 -1.58 -1.49
C ASN A 247 20.79 -1.74 -0.91
N VAL A 248 20.53 -1.24 0.30
CA VAL A 248 19.17 -1.15 0.86
C VAL A 248 18.50 0.11 0.31
N GLN A 249 17.78 -0.03 -0.80
CA GLN A 249 17.41 1.10 -1.65
C GLN A 249 16.40 2.08 -1.04
N HIS A 250 15.45 1.60 -0.23
CA HIS A 250 14.42 2.46 0.38
C HIS A 250 14.93 3.34 1.53
N MET A 251 16.14 3.10 2.03
CA MET A 251 16.68 3.81 3.20
C MET A 251 16.80 5.32 3.02
N GLU A 252 16.93 5.80 1.79
CA GLU A 252 17.04 7.23 1.47
C GLU A 252 15.68 7.91 1.27
N GLU A 253 14.59 7.17 1.20
CA GLU A 253 13.27 7.72 1.01
C GLU A 253 12.75 8.41 2.28
N SER A 254 12.04 9.53 2.10
CA SER A 254 11.60 10.38 3.22
C SER A 254 10.75 9.63 4.24
N TRP A 255 9.86 8.75 3.78
CA TRP A 255 9.00 7.95 4.66
C TRP A 255 9.76 6.99 5.57
N SER A 256 10.99 6.60 5.21
CA SER A 256 11.79 5.64 5.97
C SER A 256 12.72 6.30 7.00
N LYS A 257 12.64 7.61 7.23
CA LYS A 257 13.59 8.33 8.09
C LYS A 257 13.30 8.17 9.58
N THR A 258 12.05 8.21 10.01
CA THR A 258 11.64 8.04 11.40
C THR A 258 10.68 6.85 11.55
N LYS A 259 10.49 6.38 12.78
CA LYS A 259 9.51 5.33 13.09
C LYS A 259 8.10 5.77 12.73
N GLU A 260 7.75 7.00 13.07
CA GLU A 260 6.42 7.59 12.85
C GLU A 260 6.12 7.72 11.35
N SER A 261 7.04 8.30 10.57
CA SER A 261 6.87 8.43 9.12
C SER A 261 6.81 7.05 8.43
N THR A 262 7.62 6.10 8.89
CA THR A 262 7.60 4.72 8.39
C THR A 262 6.25 4.06 8.65
N PHE A 263 5.76 4.12 9.90
CA PHE A 263 4.48 3.54 10.26
C PHE A 263 3.32 4.15 9.45
N SER A 264 3.23 5.47 9.40
CA SER A 264 2.17 6.20 8.68
C SER A 264 2.15 5.85 7.19
N TYR A 265 3.32 5.78 6.57
CA TYR A 265 3.45 5.41 5.17
C TYR A 265 2.97 3.99 4.90
N LEU A 266 3.35 3.03 5.74
CA LEU A 266 2.99 1.62 5.59
C LEU A 266 1.52 1.37 5.89
N PHE A 267 0.94 2.08 6.85
CA PHE A 267 -0.47 1.95 7.22
C PHE A 267 -1.42 2.19 6.05
N THR A 268 -1.04 3.08 5.13
CA THR A 268 -1.83 3.41 3.93
C THR A 268 -1.39 2.67 2.67
N SER A 269 -0.35 1.83 2.73
CA SER A 269 0.26 1.23 1.53
C SER A 269 -0.70 0.32 0.75
N GLY A 270 -1.48 -0.52 1.44
CA GLY A 270 -2.51 -1.35 0.81
C GLY A 270 -3.61 -0.51 0.13
N SER A 271 -4.10 0.52 0.82
CA SER A 271 -5.10 1.43 0.27
C SER A 271 -4.58 2.20 -0.94
N ARG A 272 -3.32 2.68 -0.91
CA ARG A 272 -2.70 3.35 -2.07
C ARG A 272 -2.62 2.45 -3.29
N PHE A 273 -2.26 1.17 -3.09
CA PHE A 273 -2.23 0.19 -4.17
C PHE A 273 -3.62 0.04 -4.80
N TRP A 274 -4.64 -0.24 -3.99
CA TRP A 274 -5.99 -0.48 -4.49
C TRP A 274 -6.65 0.77 -5.07
N SER A 275 -6.45 1.95 -4.48
CA SER A 275 -6.95 3.20 -5.06
C SER A 275 -6.37 3.46 -6.46
N LYS A 276 -5.09 3.10 -6.69
CA LYS A 276 -4.51 3.22 -8.03
C LYS A 276 -5.07 2.18 -8.99
N ILE A 277 -5.27 0.93 -8.57
CA ILE A 277 -5.93 -0.10 -9.38
C ILE A 277 -7.36 0.32 -9.75
N GLU A 278 -8.12 0.87 -8.81
CA GLU A 278 -9.48 1.36 -9.06
C GLU A 278 -9.52 2.51 -10.07
N GLU A 279 -8.61 3.46 -9.95
CA GLU A 279 -8.50 4.58 -10.89
C GLU A 279 -8.36 4.11 -12.34
N ILE A 280 -7.54 3.08 -12.58
CA ILE A 280 -7.17 2.62 -13.92
C ILE A 280 -8.04 1.49 -14.45
N ALA A 281 -8.62 0.68 -13.59
CA ALA A 281 -9.40 -0.51 -13.94
C ALA A 281 -10.91 -0.32 -13.80
N ALA A 282 -11.39 0.87 -13.47
CA ALA A 282 -12.80 1.16 -13.20
C ALA A 282 -13.77 0.67 -14.28
N LYS A 283 -13.33 0.57 -15.54
CA LYS A 283 -14.13 0.06 -16.66
C LYS A 283 -14.21 -1.47 -16.73
N ASN A 284 -13.22 -2.18 -16.14
CA ASN A 284 -13.04 -3.64 -16.28
C ASN A 284 -13.33 -4.40 -14.97
N LEU A 285 -13.44 -3.66 -13.86
CA LEU A 285 -13.79 -4.25 -12.58
C LEU A 285 -15.32 -4.33 -12.47
N TYR A 286 -15.91 -5.34 -13.10
CA TYR A 286 -17.29 -5.70 -12.82
C TYR A 286 -17.37 -6.23 -11.40
N PHE A 287 -17.76 -5.34 -10.47
CA PHE A 287 -18.11 -5.70 -9.12
C PHE A 287 -19.38 -6.54 -9.11
N ARG A 288 -19.27 -7.76 -8.58
CA ARG A 288 -20.31 -8.22 -7.68
C ARG A 288 -19.85 -7.84 -6.27
N PRO A 289 -20.37 -6.78 -5.66
CA PRO A 289 -20.14 -6.58 -4.25
C PRO A 289 -20.50 -7.90 -3.58
N LYS A 290 -19.66 -8.39 -2.64
CA LYS A 290 -20.19 -9.32 -1.62
C LYS A 290 -21.47 -8.66 -1.20
N LYS A 291 -22.63 -9.35 -1.25
CA LYS A 291 -23.92 -8.80 -0.83
C LYS A 291 -23.65 -8.07 0.47
N ALA A 292 -23.70 -6.74 0.43
CA ALA A 292 -23.52 -5.93 1.60
C ALA A 292 -24.53 -6.47 2.62
N LYS A 293 -24.07 -6.98 3.75
CA LYS A 293 -24.97 -7.16 4.87
C LYS A 293 -25.56 -5.78 5.07
N LYS A 294 -26.88 -5.70 5.24
CA LYS A 294 -27.58 -4.45 5.46
C LYS A 294 -26.94 -3.79 6.68
N GLY A 295 -26.01 -2.89 6.44
CA GLY A 295 -25.33 -2.13 7.47
C GLY A 295 -26.14 -0.90 7.84
N PRO A 296 -25.69 -0.09 8.82
CA PRO A 296 -26.37 1.11 9.26
C PRO A 296 -26.47 2.15 8.14
N ASN A 297 -27.48 2.99 8.17
CA ASN A 297 -27.49 4.20 7.38
C ASN A 297 -26.50 5.20 8.01
N PHE A 298 -25.66 5.80 7.20
CA PHE A 298 -24.74 6.85 7.65
C PHE A 298 -25.31 8.23 7.36
N ASN A 299 -25.33 9.09 8.36
CA ASN A 299 -25.60 10.52 8.24
C ASN A 299 -24.29 11.28 8.41
N ILE A 300 -23.75 11.82 7.32
CA ILE A 300 -22.44 12.47 7.32
C ILE A 300 -22.64 13.98 7.44
N ILE A 301 -22.00 14.59 8.42
CA ILE A 301 -22.04 16.05 8.66
C ILE A 301 -20.67 16.62 8.30
N VAL A 302 -20.64 17.59 7.40
CA VAL A 302 -19.42 18.25 6.93
C VAL A 302 -19.54 19.75 7.18
N PRO A 303 -19.14 20.28 8.36
CA PRO A 303 -19.00 21.71 8.57
C PRO A 303 -17.77 22.21 7.81
N PHE A 304 -17.86 23.37 7.15
CA PHE A 304 -16.72 23.95 6.45
C PHE A 304 -16.73 25.48 6.49
N TYR A 305 -15.51 26.04 6.44
CA TYR A 305 -15.27 27.47 6.39
C TYR A 305 -13.94 27.76 5.69
N ASN A 306 -13.97 28.48 4.57
CA ASN A 306 -12.77 28.84 3.79
C ASN A 306 -11.91 27.62 3.41
N THR A 307 -12.54 26.61 2.82
CA THR A 307 -11.91 25.34 2.41
C THR A 307 -11.92 25.15 0.88
N GLN A 308 -11.92 26.25 0.11
CA GLN A 308 -12.02 26.23 -1.36
C GLN A 308 -11.08 25.23 -2.03
N ALA A 309 -9.84 25.13 -1.53
CA ALA A 309 -8.83 24.21 -2.08
C ALA A 309 -9.11 22.72 -1.81
N TRP A 310 -9.98 22.40 -0.82
CA TRP A 310 -10.12 21.05 -0.29
C TRP A 310 -11.53 20.48 -0.37
N ILE A 311 -12.56 21.31 -0.26
CA ILE A 311 -13.96 20.87 -0.17
C ILE A 311 -14.38 19.97 -1.34
N GLY A 312 -13.90 20.25 -2.54
CA GLY A 312 -14.15 19.41 -3.71
C GLY A 312 -13.54 18.02 -3.56
N LYS A 313 -12.38 17.90 -2.91
CA LYS A 313 -11.71 16.62 -2.64
C LYS A 313 -12.46 15.83 -1.56
N CYS A 314 -12.92 16.50 -0.51
CA CYS A 314 -13.79 15.93 0.51
C CYS A 314 -15.03 15.30 -0.13
N ILE A 315 -15.81 16.05 -0.88
CA ILE A 315 -17.04 15.61 -1.53
C ILE A 315 -16.77 14.45 -2.50
N ASN A 316 -15.73 14.55 -3.32
CA ASN A 316 -15.37 13.50 -4.26
C ASN A 316 -14.97 12.19 -3.57
N SER A 317 -14.34 12.24 -2.39
CA SER A 317 -14.03 11.06 -1.60
C SER A 317 -15.28 10.34 -1.12
N LEU A 318 -16.33 11.08 -0.76
CA LEU A 318 -17.64 10.57 -0.37
C LEU A 318 -18.41 10.00 -1.59
N LYS A 319 -18.43 10.71 -2.71
CA LYS A 319 -19.09 10.24 -3.95
C LYS A 319 -18.52 8.91 -4.43
N LYS A 320 -17.21 8.69 -4.24
CA LYS A 320 -16.50 7.47 -4.61
C LYS A 320 -16.77 6.29 -3.68
N GLN A 321 -17.43 6.47 -2.52
CA GLN A 321 -17.68 5.37 -1.60
C GLN A 321 -18.52 4.28 -2.24
N HIS A 322 -18.14 3.01 -2.05
CA HIS A 322 -18.89 1.85 -2.52
C HIS A 322 -20.17 1.66 -1.70
N TYR A 323 -20.10 1.88 -0.39
CA TYR A 323 -21.25 1.89 0.49
C TYR A 323 -22.18 3.04 0.11
N LYS A 324 -23.41 2.72 -0.31
CA LYS A 324 -24.34 3.73 -0.86
C LYS A 324 -25.39 4.20 0.13
N SER A 325 -25.53 3.51 1.28
CA SER A 325 -26.53 3.84 2.29
C SER A 325 -26.02 4.97 3.18
N PHE A 326 -25.87 6.16 2.61
CA PHE A 326 -25.53 7.37 3.34
C PHE A 326 -26.21 8.63 2.77
N LYS A 327 -26.35 9.62 3.62
CA LYS A 327 -26.67 11.01 3.28
C LYS A 327 -25.55 11.89 3.80
N CYS A 328 -25.28 12.99 3.13
CA CYS A 328 -24.25 13.95 3.52
C CYS A 328 -24.82 15.36 3.57
N HIS A 329 -24.64 16.05 4.68
CA HIS A 329 -25.04 17.41 4.89
C HIS A 329 -23.82 18.31 5.04
N LEU A 330 -23.60 19.19 4.06
CA LEU A 330 -22.54 20.17 4.09
C LEU A 330 -23.07 21.49 4.64
N ILE A 331 -22.34 22.11 5.55
CA ILE A 331 -22.76 23.35 6.24
C ILE A 331 -21.65 24.39 6.07
N ASP A 332 -21.91 25.38 5.21
CA ASP A 332 -21.03 26.54 5.02
C ASP A 332 -21.21 27.52 6.17
N ASP A 333 -20.18 27.69 6.99
CA ASP A 333 -20.19 28.61 8.12
C ASP A 333 -19.77 30.04 7.73
N ILE A 334 -20.41 30.57 6.67
CA ILE A 334 -20.19 31.91 6.09
C ILE A 334 -18.77 32.05 5.50
N SER A 335 -18.38 31.13 4.61
CA SER A 335 -17.12 31.24 3.86
C SER A 335 -17.06 32.56 3.08
N THR A 336 -15.88 33.16 3.08
CA THR A 336 -15.57 34.42 2.39
C THR A 336 -14.82 34.18 1.06
N ASP A 337 -14.40 32.94 0.82
CA ASP A 337 -13.80 32.45 -0.42
C ASP A 337 -14.85 31.72 -1.28
N ASP A 338 -14.41 31.08 -2.38
CA ASP A 338 -15.29 30.34 -3.28
C ASP A 338 -15.66 28.92 -2.77
N SER A 339 -15.49 28.59 -1.48
CA SER A 339 -15.79 27.27 -0.91
C SER A 339 -17.20 26.79 -1.21
N TYR A 340 -18.20 27.66 -1.02
CA TYR A 340 -19.61 27.30 -1.27
C TYR A 340 -19.87 26.94 -2.74
N LYS A 341 -19.29 27.72 -3.66
CA LYS A 341 -19.39 27.46 -5.10
C LYS A 341 -18.68 26.17 -5.49
N ALA A 342 -17.45 25.96 -5.00
CA ALA A 342 -16.69 24.74 -5.23
C ALA A 342 -17.41 23.48 -4.69
N ALA A 343 -18.10 23.59 -3.55
CA ALA A 343 -18.92 22.53 -3.00
C ALA A 343 -20.10 22.20 -3.90
N LEU A 344 -20.85 23.20 -4.38
CA LEU A 344 -21.97 23.00 -5.30
C LEU A 344 -21.53 22.33 -6.60
N GLU A 345 -20.42 22.77 -7.20
CA GLU A 345 -19.85 22.17 -8.40
C GLU A 345 -19.46 20.70 -8.19
N ALA A 346 -18.84 20.39 -7.04
CA ALA A 346 -18.44 19.03 -6.69
C ALA A 346 -19.65 18.11 -6.42
N ILE A 347 -20.72 18.60 -5.80
CA ILE A 347 -21.98 17.86 -5.56
C ILE A 347 -22.64 17.48 -6.88
N GLY A 348 -22.81 18.45 -7.79
CA GLY A 348 -23.58 18.24 -9.01
C GLY A 348 -25.01 17.78 -8.71
N ASP A 349 -25.47 16.74 -9.43
CA ASP A 349 -26.84 16.20 -9.29
C ASP A 349 -26.96 15.04 -8.27
N ASP A 350 -25.97 14.81 -7.41
CA ASP A 350 -25.99 13.68 -6.47
C ASP A 350 -26.92 13.95 -5.29
N LYS A 351 -28.10 13.31 -5.32
CA LYS A 351 -29.20 13.50 -4.35
C LYS A 351 -28.86 13.06 -2.90
N ARG A 352 -27.72 12.41 -2.68
CA ARG A 352 -27.27 12.05 -1.33
C ARG A 352 -26.75 13.25 -0.58
N PHE A 353 -26.39 14.32 -1.26
CA PHE A 353 -25.80 15.52 -0.68
C PHE A 353 -26.82 16.65 -0.57
N LYS A 354 -26.80 17.29 0.60
CA LYS A 354 -27.51 18.53 0.87
C LYS A 354 -26.48 19.56 1.33
N ILE A 355 -26.61 20.81 0.88
CA ILE A 355 -25.74 21.90 1.32
C ILE A 355 -26.59 23.05 1.86
N THR A 356 -26.14 23.62 2.98
CA THR A 356 -26.73 24.84 3.57
C THR A 356 -25.65 25.88 3.81
N LYS A 357 -26.04 27.14 3.75
CA LYS A 357 -25.18 28.26 4.12
C LYS A 357 -25.77 28.97 5.32
N ASN A 358 -24.98 29.16 6.36
CA ASN A 358 -25.41 29.87 7.55
C ASN A 358 -25.62 31.39 7.27
N SER A 359 -26.54 31.98 7.98
CA SER A 359 -26.72 33.43 8.02
C SER A 359 -25.90 34.12 9.13
N LYS A 360 -25.44 33.31 10.11
CA LYS A 360 -24.62 33.74 11.26
C LYS A 360 -23.58 32.68 11.56
N LYS A 361 -22.37 33.09 11.92
CA LYS A 361 -21.27 32.18 12.26
C LYS A 361 -21.62 31.34 13.48
N SER A 362 -21.48 30.01 13.36
CA SER A 362 -21.84 29.06 14.41
C SER A 362 -20.65 28.15 14.82
N TYR A 363 -19.53 28.24 14.11
CA TYR A 363 -18.36 27.39 14.29
C TYR A 363 -18.67 25.88 14.09
N ALA A 364 -17.65 25.07 13.95
CA ALA A 364 -17.81 23.64 13.62
C ALA A 364 -18.73 22.90 14.62
N LEU A 365 -18.44 23.02 15.92
CA LEU A 365 -19.23 22.34 16.96
C LEU A 365 -20.69 22.79 16.97
N GLY A 366 -20.96 24.11 16.85
CA GLY A 366 -22.32 24.65 16.80
C GLY A 366 -23.11 24.12 15.60
N ASN A 367 -22.46 24.02 14.43
CA ASN A 367 -23.05 23.45 13.22
C ASN A 367 -23.38 21.96 13.38
N ILE A 368 -22.44 21.19 13.96
CA ILE A 368 -22.63 19.74 14.21
C ILE A 368 -23.81 19.51 15.16
N VAL A 369 -23.83 20.20 16.32
CA VAL A 369 -24.90 20.02 17.33
C VAL A 369 -26.26 20.40 16.77
N LYS A 370 -26.32 21.53 16.05
CA LYS A 370 -27.57 21.98 15.40
C LYS A 370 -28.05 20.93 14.40
N GLU A 371 -27.19 20.44 13.54
CA GLU A 371 -27.57 19.49 12.51
C GLU A 371 -28.01 18.15 13.10
N ILE A 372 -27.33 17.63 14.12
CA ILE A 372 -27.73 16.41 14.84
C ILE A 372 -29.16 16.54 15.39
N ASN A 373 -29.48 17.69 15.99
CA ASN A 373 -30.81 17.94 16.54
C ASN A 373 -31.91 18.06 15.44
N GLU A 374 -31.53 18.58 14.25
CA GLU A 374 -32.47 18.78 13.14
C GLU A 374 -32.69 17.50 12.31
N MET A 375 -31.70 16.62 12.22
CA MET A 375 -31.75 15.38 11.40
C MET A 375 -32.78 14.36 11.87
N ARG A 376 -33.13 14.34 13.16
CA ARG A 376 -34.04 13.33 13.75
C ARG A 376 -33.68 11.91 13.34
N CYS A 377 -32.40 11.55 13.53
CA CYS A 377 -31.91 10.21 13.21
C CYS A 377 -32.62 9.14 14.03
N ASP A 378 -32.84 7.98 13.43
CA ASP A 378 -33.26 6.77 14.15
C ASP A 378 -32.11 6.24 15.00
N ASP A 379 -32.43 5.50 16.06
CA ASP A 379 -31.43 4.96 17.02
C ASP A 379 -30.38 4.04 16.37
N GLU A 380 -30.71 3.44 15.22
CA GLU A 380 -29.83 2.55 14.46
C GLU A 380 -28.99 3.29 13.38
N GLU A 381 -29.18 4.58 13.21
CA GLU A 381 -28.40 5.37 12.25
C GLU A 381 -27.10 5.86 12.89
N VAL A 382 -26.03 5.86 12.11
CA VAL A 382 -24.70 6.27 12.56
C VAL A 382 -24.37 7.66 12.00
N ILE A 383 -24.00 8.58 12.88
CA ILE A 383 -23.54 9.92 12.50
C ILE A 383 -22.03 9.89 12.31
N ILE A 384 -21.57 10.41 11.16
CA ILE A 384 -20.15 10.59 10.85
C ILE A 384 -19.85 12.07 10.72
N ILE A 385 -18.80 12.53 11.37
CA ILE A 385 -18.32 13.91 11.29
C ILE A 385 -17.02 13.92 10.48
N ILE A 386 -16.93 14.77 9.47
CA ILE A 386 -15.74 14.97 8.63
C ILE A 386 -15.57 16.48 8.44
N ASP A 387 -14.40 17.02 8.70
CA ASP A 387 -14.11 18.43 8.44
C ASP A 387 -13.99 18.69 6.92
N GLY A 388 -14.37 19.90 6.46
CA GLY A 388 -14.45 20.21 5.04
C GLY A 388 -13.12 20.27 4.29
N ASP A 389 -12.00 20.27 5.01
CA ASP A 389 -10.63 20.18 4.50
C ASP A 389 -10.04 18.76 4.62
N ASP A 390 -10.81 17.81 5.19
CA ASP A 390 -10.48 16.40 5.27
C ASP A 390 -11.21 15.56 4.22
N TRP A 391 -10.74 14.33 3.97
CA TRP A 391 -11.38 13.37 3.06
C TRP A 391 -11.12 11.93 3.47
N LEU A 392 -12.02 11.05 3.07
CA LEU A 392 -11.89 9.61 3.32
C LEU A 392 -10.72 9.03 2.52
N ALA A 393 -9.88 8.24 3.19
CA ALA A 393 -8.63 7.71 2.63
C ALA A 393 -8.86 6.64 1.54
N SER A 394 -10.04 6.01 1.51
CA SER A 394 -10.39 4.92 0.59
C SER A 394 -11.85 5.01 0.16
N SER A 395 -12.16 4.50 -1.03
CA SER A 395 -13.54 4.32 -1.51
C SER A 395 -14.34 3.28 -0.69
N TYR A 396 -13.70 2.55 0.22
CA TYR A 396 -14.29 1.55 1.12
C TYR A 396 -14.28 1.94 2.59
N SER A 397 -14.00 3.19 2.89
CA SER A 397 -14.00 3.65 4.29
C SER A 397 -15.35 3.42 4.97
N LEU A 398 -16.45 3.70 4.27
CA LEU A 398 -17.80 3.45 4.80
C LEU A 398 -18.15 1.96 4.88
N ASP A 399 -17.67 1.13 3.95
CA ASP A 399 -17.83 -0.34 4.04
C ASP A 399 -17.11 -0.89 5.27
N THR A 400 -15.91 -0.39 5.56
CA THR A 400 -15.15 -0.77 6.76
C THR A 400 -15.89 -0.40 8.03
N LEU A 401 -16.44 0.81 8.10
CA LEU A 401 -17.25 1.25 9.24
C LEU A 401 -18.51 0.40 9.39
N ALA A 402 -19.24 0.15 8.30
CA ALA A 402 -20.42 -0.70 8.31
C ALA A 402 -20.11 -2.12 8.81
N ASP A 403 -18.97 -2.68 8.40
CA ASP A 403 -18.51 -3.98 8.87
C ASP A 403 -18.21 -4.00 10.39
N VAL A 404 -17.61 -2.92 10.92
CA VAL A 404 -17.35 -2.78 12.36
C VAL A 404 -18.66 -2.73 13.13
N TYR A 405 -19.59 -1.84 12.77
CA TYR A 405 -20.90 -1.73 13.43
C TYR A 405 -21.76 -3.00 13.32
N ASN A 406 -21.56 -3.80 12.27
CA ASN A 406 -22.27 -5.09 12.11
C ASN A 406 -21.67 -6.23 12.93
N LYS A 407 -20.38 -6.16 13.27
CA LYS A 407 -19.65 -7.25 13.94
C LYS A 407 -19.43 -6.99 15.42
N GLU A 408 -19.20 -5.72 15.74
CA GLU A 408 -18.86 -5.29 17.08
C GLU A 408 -20.04 -4.57 17.71
N ASN A 409 -20.32 -4.87 18.97
CA ASN A 409 -21.34 -4.16 19.74
C ASN A 409 -20.79 -2.83 20.26
N CYS A 410 -20.44 -1.92 19.37
CA CYS A 410 -19.86 -0.63 19.69
C CYS A 410 -20.85 0.51 19.43
N LEU A 411 -20.86 1.50 20.32
CA LEU A 411 -21.70 2.71 20.20
C LEU A 411 -20.99 3.82 19.44
N MET A 412 -19.67 3.79 19.37
CA MET A 412 -18.84 4.81 18.74
C MET A 412 -17.56 4.21 18.16
N THR A 413 -17.17 4.71 17.02
CA THR A 413 -15.86 4.44 16.41
C THR A 413 -15.13 5.77 16.16
N TYR A 414 -13.83 5.74 16.16
CA TYR A 414 -13.00 6.86 15.70
C TYR A 414 -11.94 6.36 14.75
N GLY A 415 -11.61 7.16 13.75
CA GLY A 415 -10.55 6.90 12.78
C GLY A 415 -9.25 7.55 13.19
N SER A 416 -8.14 7.03 12.66
CA SER A 416 -6.89 7.78 12.62
C SER A 416 -6.80 8.53 11.29
N TYR A 417 -5.97 9.58 11.24
CA TYR A 417 -5.77 10.39 10.04
C TYR A 417 -4.29 10.52 9.68
N VAL A 418 -4.05 10.92 8.47
CA VAL A 418 -2.71 11.14 7.93
C VAL A 418 -2.67 12.52 7.29
N TYR A 419 -1.65 13.30 7.60
CA TYR A 419 -1.46 14.61 6.97
C TYR A 419 -1.06 14.48 5.50
N ASN A 420 -1.75 15.19 4.62
CA ASN A 420 -1.39 15.30 3.20
C ASN A 420 -0.66 16.63 2.96
N PRO A 421 0.49 16.68 2.26
CA PRO A 421 1.15 15.56 1.56
C PRO A 421 2.20 14.81 2.39
N SER A 422 2.47 15.20 3.64
CA SER A 422 3.60 14.67 4.41
C SER A 422 3.49 13.18 4.74
N GLY A 423 2.27 12.61 4.78
CA GLY A 423 2.03 11.25 5.21
C GLY A 423 2.22 11.03 6.72
N ALA A 424 2.43 12.09 7.50
CA ALA A 424 2.53 12.00 8.94
C ALA A 424 1.17 11.59 9.54
N ARG A 425 1.19 10.68 10.50
CA ARG A 425 -0.03 10.25 11.21
C ARG A 425 -0.41 11.28 12.26
N GLY A 426 -1.70 11.62 12.30
CA GLY A 426 -2.29 12.27 13.46
C GLY A 426 -2.59 11.26 14.57
N VAL A 427 -2.67 11.72 15.79
CA VAL A 427 -2.90 10.89 16.99
C VAL A 427 -4.38 10.53 17.12
#